data_a66cbf0b16e77c047d80830bb983fd6d
#
_entry.id   a66cbf0b16e77c047d80830bb983fd6d
#
_cell.length_a   1.000
_cell.length_b   1.000
_cell.length_c   1.000
_cell.angle_alpha   90.00
_cell.angle_beta   90.00
_cell.angle_gamma   90.00
#
_symmetry.space_group_name_H-M   'P 1'
#
loop_
_entity.id
_entity.type
_entity.pdbx_description
1 polymer ?
#
loop_
_entity_poly.entity_id
_entity_poly.type
_entity_poly.pdbx_seq_one_letter_code
_entity_poly.pdbx_strand_id
1 'polypeptide(L)'
;MKKTSVVLVFDIGTQSTRALLVSSEGKILAKAQKGHHPAYVSRKSGWAEQDPDFYYQNLCRVSRQLRESFPDIFAQIRAVTLTTIRCTSVCLGRDGEPLRPAILWLDQRRASGTPALKPWISAAVKAVGMTKTLNLQYQKSHCNWIRENEPDIWAKTKKYVLLSAYLNYRLTGRLADSTASIVGYVPYDFKNRCWKKKNDLVRPVFDIPDEMMRELVDPGDYIGSLTETAAEDLGLNKDLKLIATGTDKACEILGLGCVNKKKAAFSFGTTATVTFTTSRS
;
A
#
# COMPACT_ATOMS: atom_id res chain seq x y z
N MET A 1 8.26 -37.81 -4.86
CA MET A 1 8.00 -36.71 -3.90
C MET A 1 6.88 -35.83 -4.44
N LYS A 2 5.80 -35.58 -3.69
CA LYS A 2 4.80 -34.58 -4.10
C LYS A 2 5.49 -33.22 -4.23
N LYS A 3 5.42 -32.60 -5.42
CA LYS A 3 5.91 -31.22 -5.61
C LYS A 3 5.11 -30.32 -4.68
N THR A 4 5.75 -29.75 -3.67
CA THR A 4 5.15 -28.80 -2.75
C THR A 4 4.91 -27.51 -3.52
N SER A 5 3.67 -27.01 -3.57
CA SER A 5 3.41 -25.69 -4.16
C SER A 5 3.97 -24.60 -3.26
N VAL A 6 4.71 -23.66 -3.84
CA VAL A 6 5.38 -22.57 -3.12
C VAL A 6 4.79 -21.25 -3.57
N VAL A 7 4.57 -20.34 -2.64
CA VAL A 7 4.22 -18.93 -2.91
C VAL A 7 5.41 -18.06 -2.56
N LEU A 8 5.77 -17.16 -3.47
CA LEU A 8 6.73 -16.09 -3.19
C LEU A 8 5.98 -14.92 -2.58
N VAL A 9 6.33 -14.58 -1.35
CA VAL A 9 5.73 -13.49 -0.59
C VAL A 9 6.75 -12.36 -0.42
N PHE A 10 6.41 -11.16 -0.86
CA PHE A 10 7.19 -9.96 -0.59
C PHE A 10 6.58 -9.17 0.57
N ASP A 11 7.41 -8.80 1.53
CA ASP A 11 7.08 -7.91 2.65
C ASP A 11 7.92 -6.64 2.53
N ILE A 12 7.28 -5.55 2.13
CA ILE A 12 7.91 -4.26 1.91
C ILE A 12 7.63 -3.35 3.11
N GLY A 13 8.56 -3.34 4.05
CA GLY A 13 8.51 -2.51 5.25
C GLY A 13 9.21 -1.16 5.07
N THR A 14 9.21 -0.33 6.12
CA THR A 14 9.93 0.95 6.12
C THR A 14 11.46 0.73 6.14
N GLN A 15 11.94 -0.22 6.91
CA GLN A 15 13.38 -0.43 7.17
C GLN A 15 14.01 -1.50 6.28
N SER A 16 13.20 -2.35 5.64
CA SER A 16 13.70 -3.45 4.80
C SER A 16 12.63 -3.98 3.86
N THR A 17 13.08 -4.57 2.77
CA THR A 17 12.29 -5.46 1.92
C THR A 17 12.70 -6.90 2.19
N ARG A 18 11.70 -7.78 2.37
CA ARG A 18 11.89 -9.23 2.57
C ARG A 18 11.21 -10.00 1.46
N ALA A 19 11.77 -11.15 1.12
CA ALA A 19 11.13 -12.16 0.30
C ALA A 19 11.14 -13.49 1.06
N LEU A 20 10.00 -14.19 1.05
CA LEU A 20 9.83 -15.48 1.71
C LEU A 20 9.29 -16.50 0.71
N LEU A 21 9.84 -17.71 0.74
CA LEU A 21 9.26 -18.87 0.07
C LEU A 21 8.41 -19.63 1.07
N VAL A 22 7.10 -19.67 0.84
CA VAL A 22 6.13 -20.24 1.77
C VAL A 22 5.45 -21.44 1.11
N SER A 23 5.40 -22.58 1.81
CA SER A 23 4.72 -23.78 1.32
C SER A 23 3.21 -23.67 1.41
N SER A 24 2.48 -24.58 0.73
CA SER A 24 1.03 -24.70 0.82
C SER A 24 0.53 -24.98 2.25
N GLU A 25 1.38 -25.51 3.14
CA GLU A 25 1.08 -25.74 4.55
C GLU A 25 1.39 -24.51 5.44
N GLY A 26 1.79 -23.37 4.86
CA GLY A 26 2.11 -22.16 5.59
C GLY A 26 3.51 -22.13 6.24
N LYS A 27 4.39 -23.08 5.90
CA LYS A 27 5.77 -23.10 6.41
C LYS A 27 6.68 -22.20 5.60
N ILE A 28 7.47 -21.39 6.28
CA ILE A 28 8.55 -20.60 5.66
C ILE A 28 9.71 -21.56 5.34
N LEU A 29 9.97 -21.76 4.04
CA LEU A 29 11.02 -22.65 3.54
C LEU A 29 12.36 -21.92 3.39
N ALA A 30 12.32 -20.64 2.97
CA ALA A 30 13.49 -19.80 2.82
C ALA A 30 13.11 -18.33 2.95
N LYS A 31 14.08 -17.48 3.26
CA LYS A 31 13.91 -16.02 3.30
C LYS A 31 15.15 -15.29 2.84
N ALA A 32 14.96 -14.15 2.19
CA ALA A 32 15.99 -13.15 1.92
C ALA A 32 15.51 -11.78 2.42
N GLN A 33 16.46 -10.91 2.78
CA GLN A 33 16.15 -9.58 3.28
C GLN A 33 17.19 -8.57 2.82
N LYS A 34 16.71 -7.38 2.42
CA LYS A 34 17.57 -6.22 2.14
C LYS A 34 17.15 -5.06 3.03
N GLY A 35 18.07 -4.59 3.87
CA GLY A 35 17.92 -3.35 4.64
C GLY A 35 17.89 -2.12 3.73
N HIS A 36 17.08 -1.15 4.10
CA HIS A 36 16.97 0.13 3.41
C HIS A 36 17.94 1.14 4.02
N HIS A 37 18.91 1.60 3.24
CA HIS A 37 19.91 2.56 3.68
C HIS A 37 20.11 3.64 2.60
N PRO A 38 19.59 4.88 2.80
CA PRO A 38 18.70 5.28 3.89
C PRO A 38 17.28 4.70 3.73
N ALA A 39 16.58 4.52 4.85
CA ALA A 39 15.19 4.05 4.83
C ALA A 39 14.26 5.08 4.17
N TYR A 40 14.58 6.36 4.32
CA TYR A 40 13.91 7.49 3.67
C TYR A 40 14.83 8.71 3.68
N VAL A 41 14.53 9.68 2.82
CA VAL A 41 15.20 10.97 2.74
C VAL A 41 14.34 12.01 3.46
N SER A 42 14.96 12.81 4.35
CA SER A 42 14.31 13.91 5.05
C SER A 42 14.92 15.23 4.61
N ARG A 43 14.33 15.88 3.59
CA ARG A 43 14.82 17.16 3.07
C ARG A 43 14.49 18.36 3.99
N LYS A 44 13.46 18.21 4.83
CA LYS A 44 13.03 19.15 5.87
C LYS A 44 12.64 18.38 7.11
N SER A 45 12.75 18.98 8.28
CA SER A 45 12.33 18.35 9.54
C SER A 45 10.88 17.84 9.44
N GLY A 46 10.65 16.61 9.85
CA GLY A 46 9.36 15.93 9.79
C GLY A 46 8.97 15.39 8.41
N TRP A 47 9.76 15.62 7.36
CA TRP A 47 9.52 15.03 6.04
C TRP A 47 10.12 13.64 5.92
N ALA A 48 9.43 12.76 5.22
CA ALA A 48 9.93 11.43 4.93
C ALA A 48 9.49 10.99 3.53
N GLU A 49 10.46 10.90 2.63
CA GLU A 49 10.24 10.59 1.22
C GLU A 49 11.17 9.47 0.78
N GLN A 50 10.72 8.68 -0.19
CA GLN A 50 11.57 7.68 -0.85
C GLN A 50 11.14 7.54 -2.31
N ASP A 51 12.11 7.26 -3.18
CA ASP A 51 11.83 6.90 -4.57
C ASP A 51 10.97 5.62 -4.61
N PRO A 52 9.81 5.61 -5.27
CA PRO A 52 9.01 4.40 -5.43
C PRO A 52 9.78 3.25 -6.11
N ASP A 53 10.65 3.55 -7.06
CA ASP A 53 11.48 2.56 -7.74
C ASP A 53 12.50 1.89 -6.83
N PHE A 54 12.96 2.57 -5.79
CA PHE A 54 13.82 1.98 -4.77
C PHE A 54 13.21 0.70 -4.17
N TYR A 55 11.89 0.70 -3.94
CA TYR A 55 11.20 -0.49 -3.43
C TYR A 55 11.14 -1.61 -4.46
N TYR A 56 10.84 -1.29 -5.73
CA TYR A 56 10.84 -2.25 -6.82
C TYR A 56 12.23 -2.89 -7.00
N GLN A 57 13.29 -2.09 -7.01
CA GLN A 57 14.66 -2.58 -7.13
C GLN A 57 15.05 -3.51 -5.98
N ASN A 58 14.67 -3.18 -4.73
CA ASN A 58 14.95 -4.05 -3.59
C ASN A 58 14.14 -5.35 -3.65
N LEU A 59 12.90 -5.31 -4.14
CA LEU A 59 12.08 -6.49 -4.40
C LEU A 59 12.79 -7.42 -5.40
N CYS A 60 13.31 -6.90 -6.51
CA CYS A 60 14.09 -7.67 -7.47
C CYS A 60 15.36 -8.28 -6.85
N ARG A 61 16.08 -7.50 -6.04
CA ARG A 61 17.31 -7.98 -5.36
C ARG A 61 17.05 -9.18 -4.44
N VAL A 62 16.02 -9.10 -3.58
CA VAL A 62 15.72 -10.20 -2.65
C VAL A 62 15.15 -11.42 -3.36
N SER A 63 14.45 -11.25 -4.49
CA SER A 63 14.01 -12.35 -5.34
C SER A 63 15.19 -13.10 -5.95
N ARG A 64 16.12 -12.38 -6.58
CA ARG A 64 17.34 -12.96 -7.15
C ARG A 64 18.19 -13.67 -6.10
N GLN A 65 18.35 -13.09 -4.91
CA GLN A 65 19.05 -13.73 -3.80
C GLN A 65 18.41 -15.08 -3.40
N LEU A 66 17.08 -15.17 -3.37
CA LEU A 66 16.40 -16.45 -3.12
C LEU A 66 16.63 -17.46 -4.23
N ARG A 67 16.57 -17.03 -5.49
CA ARG A 67 16.84 -17.87 -6.64
C ARG A 67 18.24 -18.48 -6.58
N GLU A 68 19.25 -17.66 -6.28
CA GLU A 68 20.64 -18.08 -6.20
C GLU A 68 20.89 -19.03 -5.02
N SER A 69 20.31 -18.73 -3.84
CA SER A 69 20.55 -19.50 -2.63
C SER A 69 19.70 -20.77 -2.52
N PHE A 70 18.52 -20.83 -3.14
CA PHE A 70 17.54 -21.92 -3.03
C PHE A 70 16.88 -22.26 -4.37
N PRO A 71 17.66 -22.60 -5.43
CA PRO A 71 17.14 -22.75 -6.80
C PRO A 71 16.05 -23.81 -6.92
N ASP A 72 16.17 -24.92 -6.22
CA ASP A 72 15.21 -26.04 -6.26
C ASP A 72 13.84 -25.69 -5.67
N ILE A 73 13.84 -24.90 -4.58
CA ILE A 73 12.61 -24.43 -3.95
C ILE A 73 12.00 -23.31 -4.79
N PHE A 74 12.85 -22.41 -5.31
CA PHE A 74 12.45 -21.28 -6.15
C PHE A 74 11.75 -21.74 -7.44
N ALA A 75 12.21 -22.83 -8.05
CA ALA A 75 11.57 -23.42 -9.23
C ALA A 75 10.15 -24.00 -8.96
N GLN A 76 9.76 -24.13 -7.70
CA GLN A 76 8.44 -24.63 -7.30
C GLN A 76 7.41 -23.51 -7.08
N ILE A 77 7.78 -22.22 -7.27
CA ILE A 77 6.88 -21.09 -7.13
C ILE A 77 5.69 -21.22 -8.09
N ARG A 78 4.47 -21.03 -7.58
CA ARG A 78 3.21 -21.09 -8.32
C ARG A 78 2.44 -19.78 -8.34
N ALA A 79 2.72 -18.88 -7.39
CA ALA A 79 2.11 -17.57 -7.30
C ALA A 79 3.06 -16.59 -6.60
N VAL A 80 2.81 -15.31 -6.81
CA VAL A 80 3.49 -14.20 -6.15
C VAL A 80 2.47 -13.38 -5.40
N THR A 81 2.85 -12.83 -4.26
CA THR A 81 2.04 -11.86 -3.53
C THR A 81 2.93 -10.84 -2.84
N LEU A 82 2.39 -9.68 -2.52
CA LEU A 82 3.13 -8.64 -1.81
C LEU A 82 2.27 -7.94 -0.77
N THR A 83 2.90 -7.56 0.33
CA THR A 83 2.36 -6.63 1.31
C THR A 83 3.29 -5.43 1.44
N THR A 84 2.72 -4.26 1.74
CA THR A 84 3.49 -3.02 1.83
C THR A 84 3.16 -2.22 3.06
N ILE A 85 4.08 -1.32 3.44
CA ILE A 85 3.78 -0.21 4.33
C ILE A 85 2.57 0.56 3.82
N ARG A 86 1.65 0.88 4.72
CA ARG A 86 0.40 1.60 4.42
C ARG A 86 0.62 3.11 4.31
N CYS A 87 -0.36 3.82 3.78
CA CYS A 87 -0.38 5.30 3.72
C CYS A 87 0.85 5.91 3.01
N THR A 88 1.48 5.18 2.09
CA THR A 88 2.58 5.69 1.28
C THR A 88 2.05 6.04 -0.09
N SER A 89 2.03 7.33 -0.43
CA SER A 89 1.37 7.85 -1.62
C SER A 89 2.34 8.12 -2.77
N VAL A 90 1.92 7.80 -3.98
CA VAL A 90 2.66 7.96 -5.23
C VAL A 90 1.80 8.72 -6.24
N CYS A 91 2.37 9.77 -6.87
CA CYS A 91 1.77 10.50 -7.97
C CYS A 91 2.35 9.96 -9.28
N LEU A 92 1.51 9.41 -10.17
CA LEU A 92 1.94 8.89 -11.47
C LEU A 92 1.53 9.82 -12.60
N GLY A 93 2.44 10.02 -13.55
CA GLY A 93 2.23 10.72 -14.81
C GLY A 93 1.39 9.91 -15.82
N ARG A 94 1.32 10.43 -17.04
CA ARG A 94 0.59 9.78 -18.14
C ARG A 94 1.23 8.47 -18.57
N ASP A 95 2.53 8.37 -18.45
CA ASP A 95 3.40 7.22 -18.78
C ASP A 95 3.43 6.16 -17.67
N GLY A 96 2.79 6.43 -16.52
CA GLY A 96 2.83 5.57 -15.34
C GLY A 96 4.07 5.76 -14.47
N GLU A 97 4.93 6.75 -14.80
CA GLU A 97 6.14 7.04 -14.03
C GLU A 97 5.85 7.97 -12.83
N PRO A 98 6.57 7.78 -11.71
CA PRO A 98 6.44 8.65 -10.56
C PRO A 98 6.90 10.08 -10.87
N LEU A 99 6.04 11.07 -10.61
CA LEU A 99 6.34 12.49 -10.82
C LEU A 99 7.16 13.12 -9.69
N ARG A 100 7.24 12.44 -8.55
CA ARG A 100 7.95 12.85 -7.35
C ARG A 100 8.23 11.65 -6.46
N PRO A 101 9.15 11.77 -5.48
CA PRO A 101 9.31 10.74 -4.46
C PRO A 101 8.00 10.47 -3.70
N ALA A 102 7.75 9.24 -3.33
CA ALA A 102 6.60 8.86 -2.49
C ALA A 102 6.68 9.55 -1.12
N ILE A 103 5.55 10.00 -0.61
CA ILE A 103 5.43 10.47 0.77
C ILE A 103 5.08 9.27 1.65
N LEU A 104 5.93 9.00 2.65
CA LEU A 104 5.79 7.84 3.51
C LEU A 104 4.78 8.09 4.65
N TRP A 105 4.27 7.03 5.24
CA TRP A 105 3.30 7.06 6.33
C TRP A 105 3.75 7.83 7.59
N LEU A 106 5.06 7.91 7.83
CA LEU A 106 5.66 8.60 8.98
C LEU A 106 5.89 10.10 8.74
N ASP A 107 5.62 10.58 7.53
CA ASP A 107 5.74 11.99 7.17
C ASP A 107 4.77 12.86 7.97
N GLN A 108 5.25 14.00 8.48
CA GLN A 108 4.51 14.88 9.37
C GLN A 108 3.97 16.14 8.69
N ARG A 109 4.21 16.30 7.37
CA ARG A 109 3.70 17.46 6.62
C ARG A 109 2.18 17.51 6.65
N ARG A 110 1.62 18.72 6.64
CA ARG A 110 0.19 18.93 6.69
C ARG A 110 -0.24 19.98 5.69
N ALA A 111 -1.39 19.77 5.07
CA ALA A 111 -2.10 20.81 4.35
C ALA A 111 -2.56 21.91 5.32
N SER A 112 -2.65 23.13 4.84
CA SER A 112 -3.07 24.29 5.64
C SER A 112 -4.57 24.55 5.58
N GLY A 113 -5.24 24.07 4.52
CA GLY A 113 -6.65 24.30 4.27
C GLY A 113 -7.62 23.49 5.13
N THR A 114 -8.87 23.58 4.77
CA THR A 114 -9.99 22.82 5.35
C THR A 114 -10.87 22.27 4.23
N PRO A 115 -11.65 21.19 4.48
CA PRO A 115 -12.51 20.61 3.43
C PRO A 115 -13.61 21.61 3.01
N ALA A 116 -13.79 21.77 1.69
CA ALA A 116 -14.84 22.62 1.11
C ALA A 116 -16.21 21.94 1.23
N LEU A 117 -16.78 21.94 2.44
CA LEU A 117 -18.08 21.37 2.72
C LEU A 117 -19.21 22.34 2.33
N LYS A 118 -20.33 21.80 1.87
CA LYS A 118 -21.57 22.62 1.68
C LYS A 118 -21.99 23.22 3.02
N PRO A 119 -22.59 24.44 3.05
CA PRO A 119 -22.94 25.16 4.30
C PRO A 119 -23.76 24.30 5.28
N TRP A 120 -24.77 23.58 4.81
CA TRP A 120 -25.59 22.72 5.65
C TRP A 120 -24.83 21.51 6.23
N ILE A 121 -23.87 20.93 5.47
CA ILE A 121 -22.99 19.85 5.97
C ILE A 121 -22.07 20.41 7.03
N SER A 122 -21.47 21.59 6.80
CA SER A 122 -20.60 22.25 7.77
C SER A 122 -21.34 22.52 9.08
N ALA A 123 -22.60 22.99 9.03
CA ALA A 123 -23.44 23.20 10.19
C ALA A 123 -23.72 21.88 10.94
N ALA A 124 -24.08 20.81 10.24
CA ALA A 124 -24.32 19.49 10.84
C ALA A 124 -23.05 18.93 11.50
N VAL A 125 -21.90 19.01 10.83
CA VAL A 125 -20.60 18.59 11.35
C VAL A 125 -20.22 19.36 12.61
N LYS A 126 -20.50 20.67 12.65
CA LYS A 126 -20.30 21.52 13.83
C LYS A 126 -21.21 21.12 14.97
N ALA A 127 -22.49 20.86 14.70
CA ALA A 127 -23.47 20.44 15.70
C ALA A 127 -23.10 19.14 16.42
N VAL A 128 -22.49 18.17 15.69
CA VAL A 128 -22.02 16.89 16.26
C VAL A 128 -20.56 16.95 16.76
N GLY A 129 -19.91 18.12 16.77
CA GLY A 129 -18.57 18.31 17.31
C GLY A 129 -17.43 17.72 16.47
N MET A 130 -17.67 17.35 15.20
CA MET A 130 -16.70 16.65 14.35
C MET A 130 -15.79 17.57 13.51
N THR A 131 -15.95 18.90 13.60
CA THR A 131 -15.16 19.86 12.78
C THR A 131 -13.65 19.66 12.93
N LYS A 132 -13.15 19.53 14.15
CA LYS A 132 -11.71 19.31 14.40
C LYS A 132 -11.21 18.00 13.77
N THR A 133 -12.00 16.95 13.84
CA THR A 133 -11.67 15.63 13.27
C THR A 133 -11.56 15.70 11.76
N LEU A 134 -12.55 16.30 11.08
CA LEU A 134 -12.54 16.43 9.63
C LEU A 134 -11.39 17.34 9.12
N ASN A 135 -11.14 18.46 9.81
CA ASN A 135 -10.01 19.32 9.47
C ASN A 135 -8.69 18.58 9.66
N LEU A 136 -8.51 17.81 10.71
CA LEU A 136 -7.31 17.01 10.93
C LEU A 136 -7.13 15.93 9.84
N GLN A 137 -8.22 15.28 9.42
CA GLN A 137 -8.18 14.31 8.32
C GLN A 137 -7.77 14.98 7.00
N TYR A 138 -8.35 16.14 6.68
CA TYR A 138 -7.97 16.94 5.52
C TYR A 138 -6.48 17.30 5.56
N GLN A 139 -6.01 17.86 6.69
CA GLN A 139 -4.63 18.32 6.84
C GLN A 139 -3.60 17.20 6.77
N LYS A 140 -3.92 16.01 7.26
CA LYS A 140 -3.04 14.84 7.19
C LYS A 140 -3.03 14.14 5.83
N SER A 141 -3.94 14.50 4.92
CA SER A 141 -4.00 13.89 3.60
C SER A 141 -2.89 14.41 2.69
N HIS A 142 -2.01 13.51 2.24
CA HIS A 142 -0.92 13.87 1.33
C HIS A 142 -1.44 14.46 0.02
N CYS A 143 -2.59 14.02 -0.51
CA CYS A 143 -3.16 14.58 -1.74
C CYS A 143 -3.51 16.07 -1.58
N ASN A 144 -4.06 16.46 -0.43
CA ASN A 144 -4.37 17.86 -0.15
C ASN A 144 -3.11 18.70 -0.01
N TRP A 145 -2.09 18.17 0.68
CA TRP A 145 -0.81 18.86 0.80
C TRP A 145 -0.13 19.06 -0.56
N ILE A 146 -0.10 18.03 -1.41
CA ILE A 146 0.49 18.11 -2.76
C ILE A 146 -0.26 19.15 -3.59
N ARG A 147 -1.58 19.15 -3.55
CA ARG A 147 -2.42 20.12 -4.27
C ARG A 147 -2.15 21.56 -3.84
N GLU A 148 -1.92 21.81 -2.55
CA GLU A 148 -1.64 23.14 -2.01
C GLU A 148 -0.20 23.60 -2.24
N ASN A 149 0.77 22.69 -2.16
CA ASN A 149 2.19 23.07 -2.12
C ASN A 149 2.98 22.70 -3.38
N GLU A 150 2.46 21.76 -4.17
CA GLU A 150 3.05 21.30 -5.43
C GLU A 150 1.97 21.23 -6.55
N PRO A 151 1.28 22.38 -6.85
CA PRO A 151 0.15 22.38 -7.80
C PRO A 151 0.55 21.92 -9.20
N ASP A 152 1.78 22.18 -9.65
CA ASP A 152 2.28 21.72 -10.95
C ASP A 152 2.42 20.18 -11.02
N ILE A 153 2.84 19.55 -9.93
CA ILE A 153 2.89 18.11 -9.81
C ILE A 153 1.46 17.55 -9.79
N TRP A 154 0.57 18.16 -9.00
CA TRP A 154 -0.82 17.74 -8.95
C TRP A 154 -1.52 17.82 -10.32
N ALA A 155 -1.32 18.91 -11.07
CA ALA A 155 -1.89 19.08 -12.40
C ALA A 155 -1.40 18.03 -13.43
N LYS A 156 -0.15 17.59 -13.31
CA LYS A 156 0.44 16.55 -14.14
C LYS A 156 0.05 15.14 -13.69
N THR A 157 -0.40 14.96 -12.45
CA THR A 157 -0.77 13.65 -11.88
C THR A 157 -1.99 13.09 -12.61
N LYS A 158 -1.84 11.90 -13.18
CA LYS A 158 -2.92 11.16 -13.83
C LYS A 158 -3.50 10.09 -12.92
N LYS A 159 -2.67 9.54 -12.03
CA LYS A 159 -3.09 8.55 -11.03
C LYS A 159 -2.45 8.87 -9.68
N TYR A 160 -3.29 8.93 -8.65
CA TYR A 160 -2.84 9.05 -7.27
C TYR A 160 -3.07 7.71 -6.57
N VAL A 161 -1.99 7.03 -6.23
CA VAL A 161 -2.03 5.64 -5.78
C VAL A 161 -1.25 5.43 -4.49
N LEU A 162 -1.44 4.28 -3.85
CA LEU A 162 -0.57 3.81 -2.78
C LEU A 162 0.59 2.98 -3.36
N LEU A 163 1.64 2.79 -2.57
CA LEU A 163 2.83 2.04 -2.96
C LEU A 163 2.48 0.62 -3.43
N SER A 164 1.49 -0.04 -2.80
CA SER A 164 0.98 -1.35 -3.21
C SER A 164 0.51 -1.37 -4.66
N ALA A 165 -0.34 -0.40 -5.06
CA ALA A 165 -0.83 -0.30 -6.43
C ALA A 165 0.29 0.03 -7.43
N TYR A 166 1.26 0.86 -7.05
CA TYR A 166 2.42 1.13 -7.88
C TYR A 166 3.25 -0.13 -8.13
N LEU A 167 3.55 -0.90 -7.09
CA LEU A 167 4.30 -2.16 -7.24
C LEU A 167 3.50 -3.22 -8.00
N ASN A 168 2.20 -3.31 -7.80
CA ASN A 168 1.32 -4.15 -8.60
C ASN A 168 1.39 -3.78 -10.10
N TYR A 169 1.36 -2.49 -10.40
CA TYR A 169 1.50 -1.98 -11.77
C TYR A 169 2.86 -2.33 -12.38
N ARG A 170 3.96 -2.13 -11.64
CA ARG A 170 5.30 -2.49 -12.10
C ARG A 170 5.44 -3.99 -12.39
N LEU A 171 4.76 -4.82 -11.61
CA LEU A 171 4.82 -6.28 -11.75
C LEU A 171 3.91 -6.81 -12.85
N THR A 172 2.74 -6.20 -13.08
CA THR A 172 1.69 -6.79 -13.94
C THR A 172 1.23 -5.91 -15.10
N GLY A 173 1.65 -4.65 -15.14
CA GLY A 173 1.11 -3.65 -16.08
C GLY A 173 -0.32 -3.20 -15.75
N ARG A 174 -1.00 -3.81 -14.75
CA ARG A 174 -2.37 -3.46 -14.35
C ARG A 174 -2.36 -2.59 -13.09
N LEU A 175 -2.97 -1.42 -13.17
CA LEU A 175 -3.07 -0.48 -12.06
C LEU A 175 -4.27 -0.83 -11.18
N ALA A 176 -4.11 -1.86 -10.37
CA ALA A 176 -5.11 -2.35 -9.42
C ALA A 176 -4.51 -2.48 -8.01
N ASP A 177 -5.36 -2.43 -6.99
CA ASP A 177 -4.96 -2.58 -5.59
C ASP A 177 -5.97 -3.45 -4.84
N SER A 178 -5.53 -4.06 -3.74
CA SER A 178 -6.43 -4.80 -2.88
C SER A 178 -7.30 -3.86 -2.04
N THR A 179 -8.58 -4.22 -1.86
CA THR A 179 -9.48 -3.53 -0.91
C THR A 179 -8.91 -3.53 0.51
N ALA A 180 -8.09 -4.51 0.89
CA ALA A 180 -7.42 -4.60 2.18
C ALA A 180 -6.10 -3.81 2.27
N SER A 181 -5.60 -3.27 1.15
CA SER A 181 -4.44 -2.37 1.11
C SER A 181 -4.83 -0.91 1.27
N ILE A 182 -6.13 -0.58 1.19
CA ILE A 182 -6.60 0.79 1.26
C ILE A 182 -6.73 1.21 2.73
N VAL A 183 -5.76 1.99 3.18
CA VAL A 183 -5.73 2.55 4.53
C VAL A 183 -5.28 3.99 4.45
N GLY A 184 -5.91 4.86 5.24
CA GLY A 184 -5.49 6.23 5.42
C GLY A 184 -6.35 7.23 4.66
N TYR A 185 -5.77 8.32 4.29
CA TYR A 185 -6.37 9.58 3.91
C TYR A 185 -6.80 9.62 2.44
N VAL A 186 -7.69 8.70 2.05
CA VAL A 186 -8.27 8.56 0.71
C VAL A 186 -9.79 8.38 0.79
N PRO A 187 -10.55 8.71 -0.25
CA PRO A 187 -12.01 8.65 -0.23
C PRO A 187 -12.52 7.20 -0.39
N TYR A 188 -12.31 6.38 0.63
CA TYR A 188 -12.67 4.97 0.64
C TYR A 188 -13.81 4.68 1.62
N ASP A 189 -14.77 3.87 1.19
CA ASP A 189 -15.86 3.34 2.02
C ASP A 189 -15.46 1.97 2.57
N PHE A 190 -15.02 1.94 3.82
CA PHE A 190 -14.57 0.72 4.49
C PHE A 190 -15.68 -0.31 4.68
N LYS A 191 -16.95 0.13 4.79
CA LYS A 191 -18.09 -0.76 4.95
C LYS A 191 -18.42 -1.50 3.67
N ASN A 192 -18.46 -0.77 2.54
CA ASN A 192 -18.81 -1.32 1.24
C ASN A 192 -17.58 -1.75 0.43
N ARG A 193 -16.37 -1.53 0.94
CA ARG A 193 -15.09 -1.89 0.32
C ARG A 193 -14.92 -1.32 -1.11
N CYS A 194 -15.31 -0.07 -1.29
CA CYS A 194 -15.23 0.62 -2.59
C CYS A 194 -14.86 2.10 -2.43
N TRP A 195 -14.56 2.75 -3.54
CA TRP A 195 -14.38 4.21 -3.53
C TRP A 195 -15.69 4.92 -3.23
N LYS A 196 -15.64 5.95 -2.40
CA LYS A 196 -16.80 6.83 -2.13
C LYS A 196 -17.25 7.51 -3.40
N LYS A 197 -18.56 7.55 -3.62
CA LYS A 197 -19.17 8.23 -4.76
C LYS A 197 -18.86 9.73 -4.76
N LYS A 198 -18.84 10.36 -5.93
CA LYS A 198 -18.54 11.79 -6.09
C LYS A 198 -19.45 12.71 -5.27
N ASN A 199 -20.69 12.29 -5.02
CA ASN A 199 -21.66 13.02 -4.21
C ASN A 199 -21.67 12.66 -2.72
N ASP A 200 -20.75 11.83 -2.24
CA ASP A 200 -20.60 11.52 -0.81
C ASP A 200 -20.24 12.79 -0.03
N LEU A 201 -20.87 12.96 1.13
CA LEU A 201 -20.79 14.18 1.95
C LEU A 201 -19.38 14.46 2.47
N VAL A 202 -18.56 13.42 2.67
CA VAL A 202 -17.20 13.57 3.17
C VAL A 202 -16.15 13.50 2.05
N ARG A 203 -16.58 13.37 0.78
CA ARG A 203 -15.67 13.34 -0.36
C ARG A 203 -14.72 14.55 -0.41
N PRO A 204 -15.16 15.79 -0.08
CA PRO A 204 -14.28 16.95 -0.07
C PRO A 204 -13.15 16.92 0.97
N VAL A 205 -13.20 15.98 1.93
CA VAL A 205 -12.10 15.79 2.89
C VAL A 205 -10.85 15.21 2.20
N PHE A 206 -11.06 14.36 1.17
CA PHE A 206 -10.01 13.74 0.37
C PHE A 206 -10.35 13.94 -1.11
N ASP A 207 -10.23 15.17 -1.60
CA ASP A 207 -10.69 15.56 -2.92
C ASP A 207 -9.76 15.05 -4.03
N ILE A 208 -9.83 13.73 -4.28
CA ILE A 208 -9.11 13.05 -5.36
C ILE A 208 -10.10 12.80 -6.49
N PRO A 209 -9.86 13.31 -7.72
CA PRO A 209 -10.69 13.04 -8.89
C PRO A 209 -10.87 11.54 -9.15
N ASP A 210 -12.05 11.13 -9.61
CA ASP A 210 -12.36 9.70 -9.84
C ASP A 210 -11.41 9.07 -10.86
N GLU A 211 -11.04 9.82 -11.89
CA GLU A 211 -10.09 9.41 -12.92
C GLU A 211 -8.66 9.17 -12.40
N MET A 212 -8.31 9.74 -11.25
CA MET A 212 -7.02 9.50 -10.60
C MET A 212 -7.01 8.23 -9.74
N MET A 213 -8.18 7.64 -9.46
CA MET A 213 -8.26 6.42 -8.66
C MET A 213 -7.97 5.18 -9.52
N ARG A 214 -7.74 4.07 -8.85
CA ARG A 214 -7.39 2.78 -9.42
C ARG A 214 -8.50 1.77 -9.21
N GLU A 215 -8.42 0.68 -9.96
CA GLU A 215 -9.27 -0.50 -9.75
C GLU A 215 -9.00 -1.14 -8.38
N LEU A 216 -10.04 -1.71 -7.79
CA LEU A 216 -9.95 -2.45 -6.54
C LEU A 216 -10.36 -3.90 -6.75
N VAL A 217 -9.61 -4.82 -6.14
CA VAL A 217 -9.88 -6.25 -6.11
C VAL A 217 -9.92 -6.74 -4.67
N ASP A 218 -10.64 -7.81 -4.41
CA ASP A 218 -10.68 -8.38 -3.05
C ASP A 218 -9.40 -9.15 -2.71
N PRO A 219 -8.99 -9.21 -1.43
CA PRO A 219 -7.86 -10.04 -1.00
C PRO A 219 -8.07 -11.50 -1.38
N GLY A 220 -7.05 -12.12 -1.95
CA GLY A 220 -7.12 -13.48 -2.51
C GLY A 220 -7.43 -13.52 -4.00
N ASP A 221 -7.92 -12.44 -4.58
CA ASP A 221 -8.21 -12.35 -6.00
C ASP A 221 -6.96 -12.08 -6.84
N TYR A 222 -7.10 -12.30 -8.12
CA TYR A 222 -6.07 -12.15 -9.12
C TYR A 222 -5.91 -10.68 -9.57
N ILE A 223 -4.69 -10.15 -9.42
CA ILE A 223 -4.35 -8.81 -9.93
C ILE A 223 -3.93 -8.87 -11.41
N GLY A 224 -3.00 -9.74 -11.75
CA GLY A 224 -2.47 -9.87 -13.10
C GLY A 224 -1.37 -10.95 -13.18
N SER A 225 -0.97 -11.35 -14.39
CA SER A 225 0.27 -12.11 -14.59
C SER A 225 1.46 -11.16 -14.59
N LEU A 226 2.63 -11.66 -14.22
CA LEU A 226 3.85 -10.88 -14.33
C LEU A 226 4.09 -10.48 -15.81
N THR A 227 4.51 -9.24 -16.03
CA THR A 227 5.02 -8.82 -17.33
C THR A 227 6.32 -9.55 -17.63
N GLU A 228 6.73 -9.58 -18.91
CA GLU A 228 8.01 -10.17 -19.30
C GLU A 228 9.18 -9.51 -18.58
N THR A 229 9.21 -8.18 -18.57
CA THR A 229 10.24 -7.40 -17.85
C THR A 229 10.26 -7.71 -16.35
N ALA A 230 9.11 -7.75 -15.69
CA ALA A 230 9.06 -8.06 -14.26
C ALA A 230 9.50 -9.50 -13.97
N ALA A 231 9.13 -10.45 -14.82
CA ALA A 231 9.55 -11.83 -14.69
C ALA A 231 11.09 -11.98 -14.82
N GLU A 232 11.68 -11.32 -15.80
CA GLU A 232 13.15 -11.28 -15.99
C GLU A 232 13.84 -10.62 -14.79
N ASP A 233 13.34 -9.46 -14.33
CA ASP A 233 13.89 -8.73 -13.19
C ASP A 233 13.89 -9.56 -11.91
N LEU A 234 12.83 -10.33 -11.69
CA LEU A 234 12.65 -11.22 -10.53
C LEU A 234 13.34 -12.57 -10.70
N GLY A 235 13.70 -12.94 -11.90
CA GLY A 235 14.18 -14.29 -12.26
C GLY A 235 13.09 -15.35 -12.19
N LEU A 236 11.85 -15.00 -12.50
CA LEU A 236 10.64 -15.82 -12.43
C LEU A 236 10.06 -16.15 -13.81
N ASN A 237 9.05 -17.01 -13.84
CA ASN A 237 8.25 -17.26 -15.04
C ASN A 237 7.19 -16.15 -15.19
N LYS A 238 7.01 -15.62 -16.41
CA LYS A 238 6.02 -14.57 -16.75
C LYS A 238 4.56 -14.98 -16.53
N ASP A 239 4.27 -16.28 -16.56
CA ASP A 239 2.90 -16.76 -16.37
C ASP A 239 2.47 -16.81 -14.90
N LEU A 240 3.37 -16.48 -13.95
CA LEU A 240 3.04 -16.45 -12.55
C LEU A 240 2.04 -15.35 -12.22
N LYS A 241 1.05 -15.72 -11.45
CA LYS A 241 -0.04 -14.82 -11.03
C LYS A 241 0.36 -14.02 -9.79
N LEU A 242 0.10 -12.73 -9.82
CA LEU A 242 0.13 -11.86 -8.65
C LEU A 242 -1.25 -11.89 -7.98
N ILE A 243 -1.27 -12.29 -6.71
CA ILE A 243 -2.49 -12.39 -5.90
C ILE A 243 -2.55 -11.21 -4.92
N ALA A 244 -3.72 -10.59 -4.83
CA ALA A 244 -3.98 -9.47 -3.92
C ALA A 244 -3.91 -9.90 -2.45
N THR A 245 -3.30 -9.06 -1.61
CA THR A 245 -3.25 -9.26 -0.14
C THR A 245 -3.70 -7.99 0.57
N GLY A 246 -3.25 -7.76 1.79
CA GLY A 246 -3.50 -6.53 2.54
C GLY A 246 -2.21 -5.77 2.85
N THR A 247 -2.33 -4.73 3.67
CA THR A 247 -1.17 -4.03 4.22
C THR A 247 -0.37 -4.92 5.17
N ASP A 248 0.88 -4.54 5.45
CA ASP A 248 1.77 -5.19 6.44
C ASP A 248 1.03 -5.50 7.76
N LYS A 249 0.34 -4.52 8.33
CA LYS A 249 -0.42 -4.70 9.58
C LYS A 249 -1.64 -5.60 9.45
N ALA A 250 -2.34 -5.57 8.31
CA ALA A 250 -3.48 -6.46 8.08
C ALA A 250 -3.01 -7.92 8.00
N CYS A 251 -1.92 -8.17 7.27
CA CYS A 251 -1.32 -9.50 7.14
C CYS A 251 -0.74 -10.00 8.47
N GLU A 252 -0.07 -9.14 9.25
CA GLU A 252 0.43 -9.45 10.59
C GLU A 252 -0.70 -9.90 11.53
N ILE A 253 -1.78 -9.13 11.61
CA ILE A 253 -2.93 -9.41 12.48
C ILE A 253 -3.60 -10.75 12.10
N LEU A 254 -3.77 -10.98 10.80
CA LEU A 254 -4.34 -12.23 10.28
C LEU A 254 -3.41 -13.41 10.59
N GLY A 255 -2.10 -13.27 10.34
CA GLY A 255 -1.08 -14.29 10.60
C GLY A 255 -0.98 -14.69 12.08
N LEU A 256 -1.20 -13.72 13.00
CA LEU A 256 -1.27 -13.97 14.46
C LEU A 256 -2.60 -14.62 14.89
N GLY A 257 -3.54 -14.83 13.96
CA GLY A 257 -4.85 -15.39 14.25
C GLY A 257 -5.72 -14.49 15.14
N CYS A 258 -5.51 -13.17 15.08
CA CYS A 258 -6.32 -12.17 15.79
C CYS A 258 -7.60 -11.85 15.00
N VAL A 259 -8.44 -12.88 14.82
CA VAL A 259 -9.66 -12.84 14.00
C VAL A 259 -10.96 -12.87 14.81
N ASN A 260 -10.87 -12.76 16.12
CA ASN A 260 -12.04 -12.75 17.01
C ASN A 260 -11.81 -11.84 18.23
N LYS A 261 -12.90 -11.51 18.95
CA LYS A 261 -12.90 -10.57 20.09
C LYS A 261 -12.08 -11.04 21.30
N LYS A 262 -11.66 -12.32 21.36
CA LYS A 262 -10.91 -12.89 22.49
C LYS A 262 -9.40 -12.75 22.33
N LYS A 263 -8.94 -12.22 21.19
CA LYS A 263 -7.51 -12.07 20.88
C LYS A 263 -7.17 -10.62 20.59
N ALA A 264 -5.99 -10.20 21.02
CA ALA A 264 -5.38 -8.94 20.68
C ALA A 264 -3.97 -9.21 20.13
N ALA A 265 -3.57 -8.42 19.14
CA ALA A 265 -2.21 -8.44 18.59
C ALA A 265 -1.43 -7.24 19.13
N PHE A 266 -0.25 -7.49 19.66
CA PHE A 266 0.70 -6.46 20.08
C PHE A 266 1.83 -6.43 19.09
N SER A 267 2.14 -5.27 18.54
CA SER A 267 3.25 -5.05 17.62
C SER A 267 4.20 -4.01 18.18
N PHE A 268 5.47 -4.37 18.30
CA PHE A 268 6.54 -3.50 18.75
C PHE A 268 7.54 -3.31 17.61
N GLY A 269 7.63 -2.09 17.08
CA GLY A 269 8.54 -1.69 16.03
C GLY A 269 8.89 -0.21 16.18
N THR A 270 8.94 0.53 15.10
CA THR A 270 9.08 2.00 15.11
C THR A 270 7.96 2.66 15.94
N THR A 271 6.81 2.03 16.01
CA THR A 271 5.69 2.38 16.91
C THR A 271 5.18 1.13 17.60
N ALA A 272 4.71 1.28 18.84
CA ALA A 272 3.97 0.24 19.53
C ALA A 272 2.48 0.36 19.17
N THR A 273 1.85 -0.76 18.79
CA THR A 273 0.43 -0.80 18.47
C THR A 273 -0.24 -2.01 19.12
N VAL A 274 -1.48 -1.80 19.55
CA VAL A 274 -2.38 -2.86 20.00
C VAL A 274 -3.56 -2.90 19.06
N THR A 275 -3.86 -4.07 18.54
CA THR A 275 -4.99 -4.28 17.61
C THR A 275 -5.88 -5.39 18.14
N PHE A 276 -7.18 -5.16 18.11
CA PHE A 276 -8.19 -6.15 18.50
C PHE A 276 -9.40 -6.04 17.57
N THR A 277 -10.12 -7.15 17.42
CA THR A 277 -11.32 -7.22 16.58
C THR A 277 -12.56 -6.74 17.36
N THR A 278 -13.35 -5.85 16.77
CA THR A 278 -14.64 -5.41 17.32
C THR A 278 -15.80 -5.88 16.44
N SER A 279 -17.02 -5.92 17.01
CA SER A 279 -18.25 -6.21 16.23
C SER A 279 -18.92 -4.95 15.70
N ARG A 280 -18.38 -3.77 15.99
CA ARG A 280 -18.92 -2.50 15.51
C ARG A 280 -18.17 -2.11 14.23
N SER A 281 -18.89 -1.97 13.14
CA SER A 281 -18.45 -1.36 11.88
C SER A 281 -18.72 0.14 11.89
#